data_f306575aaf3b2fd4b70a358e03835716
#
_entry.id   f306575aaf3b2fd4b70a358e03835716
#
_cell.length_a   1.000
_cell.length_b   1.000
_cell.length_c   1.000
_cell.angle_alpha   90.00
_cell.angle_beta   90.00
_cell.angle_gamma   90.00
#
_symmetry.space_group_name_H-M   'P 1'
#
loop_
_entity.id
_entity.type
_entity.pdbx_description
1 polymer ?
#
loop_
_entity_poly.entity_id
_entity_poly.type
_entity_poly.pdbx_seq_one_letter_code
_entity_poly.pdbx_strand_id
1 'polypeptide(L)'
;MTQRRYPDRPIVAVGVIVVEKGRVLMARRGTQPSYGIWSIPGGAVHLGEELKTAARREIREELGIEVELTDVIEILERVTRDSEGRIQYHYVVIDYLARHVGGEPTPSPEALEVRWISPEEFPQYEMTRGTADVILRIMDAGRKAGVI
;
A
#
# COMPACT_ATOMS: atom_id res chain seq x y z
N MET A 1 -14.86 13.31 11.44
CA MET A 1 -13.72 12.51 10.95
C MET A 1 -13.87 11.08 11.44
N THR A 2 -13.70 10.10 10.55
CA THR A 2 -13.82 8.69 10.93
C THR A 2 -12.62 8.25 11.76
N GLN A 3 -12.89 7.66 12.91
CA GLN A 3 -11.87 7.12 13.78
C GLN A 3 -11.29 5.84 13.17
N ARG A 4 -9.97 5.73 13.07
CA ARG A 4 -9.33 4.55 12.46
C ARG A 4 -9.38 3.33 13.36
N ARG A 5 -9.11 3.51 14.64
CA ARG A 5 -9.17 2.44 15.65
C ARG A 5 -10.58 2.37 16.22
N TYR A 6 -11.17 1.18 16.22
CA TYR A 6 -12.57 0.94 16.59
C TYR A 6 -13.52 1.85 15.79
N PRO A 7 -13.48 1.73 14.45
CA PRO A 7 -14.28 2.59 13.59
C PRO A 7 -15.75 2.21 13.62
N ASP A 8 -16.61 3.17 13.27
CA ASP A 8 -18.05 2.94 13.15
C ASP A 8 -18.46 2.47 11.74
N ARG A 9 -17.51 2.46 10.81
CA ARG A 9 -17.71 2.03 9.42
C ARG A 9 -16.39 1.61 8.79
N PRO A 10 -16.42 0.83 7.68
CA PRO A 10 -15.21 0.52 6.94
C PRO A 10 -14.55 1.78 6.39
N ILE A 11 -13.23 1.79 6.38
CA ILE A 11 -12.42 2.89 5.86
C ILE A 11 -11.86 2.50 4.50
N VAL A 12 -12.09 3.32 3.48
CA VAL A 12 -11.51 3.11 2.16
C VAL A 12 -10.09 3.65 2.17
N ALA A 13 -9.16 2.82 1.72
CA ALA A 13 -7.75 3.18 1.59
C ALA A 13 -7.24 2.79 0.21
N VAL A 14 -6.12 3.37 -0.18
CA VAL A 14 -5.43 3.05 -1.42
C VAL A 14 -4.01 2.63 -1.11
N GLY A 15 -3.47 1.73 -1.93
CA GLY A 15 -2.07 1.34 -1.90
C GLY A 15 -1.47 1.53 -3.28
N VAL A 16 -0.15 1.72 -3.33
CA VAL A 16 0.57 1.93 -4.59
C VAL A 16 1.68 0.90 -4.71
N ILE A 17 1.56 0.00 -5.66
CA ILE A 17 2.55 -1.02 -5.95
C ILE A 17 3.40 -0.51 -7.10
N VAL A 18 4.54 0.09 -6.75
CA VAL A 18 5.46 0.67 -7.72
C VAL A 18 6.47 -0.39 -8.12
N VAL A 19 6.50 -0.73 -9.41
CA VAL A 19 7.41 -1.74 -9.95
C VAL A 19 8.43 -1.08 -10.87
N GLU A 20 9.69 -1.39 -10.63
CA GLU A 20 10.81 -0.92 -11.45
C GLU A 20 11.86 -2.02 -11.54
N LYS A 21 12.22 -2.41 -12.76
CA LYS A 21 13.24 -3.45 -13.00
C LYS A 21 12.99 -4.74 -12.23
N GLY A 22 11.72 -5.15 -12.17
CA GLY A 22 11.31 -6.37 -11.47
C GLY A 22 11.29 -6.29 -9.96
N ARG A 23 11.48 -5.10 -9.38
CA ARG A 23 11.44 -4.88 -7.94
C ARG A 23 10.25 -4.02 -7.55
N VAL A 24 9.80 -4.18 -6.33
CA VAL A 24 8.66 -3.44 -5.77
C VAL A 24 9.16 -2.51 -4.68
N LEU A 25 8.64 -1.29 -4.68
CA LEU A 25 8.95 -0.32 -3.64
C LEU A 25 8.15 -0.65 -2.39
N MET A 26 8.84 -0.98 -1.31
CA MET A 26 8.25 -1.36 -0.04
C MET A 26 8.67 -0.38 1.05
N ALA A 27 7.79 -0.18 2.02
CA ALA A 27 8.06 0.69 3.16
C ALA A 27 7.80 -0.05 4.47
N ARG A 28 8.64 0.21 5.49
CA ARG A 28 8.44 -0.31 6.83
C ARG A 28 7.54 0.66 7.58
N ARG A 29 6.41 0.16 8.07
CA ARG A 29 5.35 1.00 8.64
C ARG A 29 5.80 1.73 9.89
N GLY A 30 5.52 3.04 9.95
CA GLY A 30 5.75 3.89 11.12
C GLY A 30 4.50 4.18 11.92
N THR A 31 3.37 3.52 11.61
CA THR A 31 2.09 3.73 12.30
C THR A 31 1.40 2.40 12.58
N GLN A 32 0.45 2.41 13.54
CA GLN A 32 -0.42 1.29 13.77
C GLN A 32 -1.58 1.28 12.75
N PRO A 33 -2.14 0.14 12.38
CA PRO A 33 -1.71 -1.19 12.80
C PRO A 33 -0.41 -1.63 12.13
N SER A 34 0.20 -2.68 12.67
CA SER A 34 1.40 -3.31 12.09
C SER A 34 2.64 -2.41 12.06
N TYR A 35 2.86 -1.62 13.13
CA TYR A 35 4.07 -0.82 13.26
C TYR A 35 5.33 -1.68 13.08
N GLY A 36 6.28 -1.19 12.28
CA GLY A 36 7.56 -1.86 12.06
C GLY A 36 7.52 -2.98 11.03
N ILE A 37 6.36 -3.31 10.47
CA ILE A 37 6.18 -4.37 9.49
C ILE A 37 6.22 -3.78 8.08
N TRP A 38 6.74 -4.52 7.11
CA TRP A 38 6.85 -4.07 5.73
C TRP A 38 5.52 -4.17 4.99
N SER A 39 5.22 -3.15 4.19
CA SER A 39 3.98 -3.07 3.43
C SER A 39 4.18 -2.19 2.20
N ILE A 40 3.17 -2.14 1.34
CA ILE A 40 3.11 -1.18 0.24
C ILE A 40 2.70 0.19 0.79
N PRO A 41 3.27 1.29 0.26
CA PRO A 41 2.85 2.62 0.67
C PRO A 41 1.40 2.90 0.29
N GLY A 42 0.74 3.72 1.07
CA GLY A 42 -0.65 4.10 0.86
C GLY A 42 -1.29 4.69 2.09
N GLY A 43 -2.59 4.91 2.05
CA GLY A 43 -3.33 5.47 3.17
C GLY A 43 -4.79 5.70 2.87
N ALA A 44 -5.49 6.31 3.81
CA ALA A 44 -6.93 6.52 3.72
C ALA A 44 -7.31 7.56 2.68
N VAL A 45 -8.41 7.29 2.00
CA VAL A 45 -9.02 8.24 1.06
C VAL A 45 -9.79 9.29 1.86
N HIS A 46 -9.63 10.56 1.49
CA HIS A 46 -10.38 11.65 2.12
C HIS A 46 -11.79 11.74 1.54
N LEU A 47 -12.73 12.19 2.34
CA LEU A 47 -14.11 12.41 1.87
C LEU A 47 -14.10 13.31 0.65
N GLY A 48 -14.73 12.85 -0.45
CA GLY A 48 -14.80 13.59 -1.70
C GLY A 48 -13.58 13.46 -2.60
N GLU A 49 -12.56 12.73 -2.17
CA GLU A 49 -11.33 12.51 -2.96
C GLU A 49 -11.48 11.30 -3.86
N GLU A 50 -11.06 11.42 -5.11
CA GLU A 50 -11.04 10.29 -6.04
C GLU A 50 -9.89 9.34 -5.69
N LEU A 51 -10.06 8.04 -6.00
CA LEU A 51 -9.08 7.01 -5.64
C LEU A 51 -7.69 7.28 -6.21
N LYS A 52 -7.59 7.62 -7.49
CA LYS A 52 -6.30 7.87 -8.13
C LYS A 52 -5.62 9.12 -7.55
N THR A 53 -6.40 10.14 -7.23
CA THR A 53 -5.90 11.34 -6.57
C THR A 53 -5.34 10.99 -5.19
N ALA A 54 -6.06 10.19 -4.42
CA ALA A 54 -5.62 9.74 -3.11
C ALA A 54 -4.32 8.94 -3.21
N ALA A 55 -4.23 8.03 -4.19
CA ALA A 55 -3.02 7.21 -4.39
C ALA A 55 -1.80 8.08 -4.68
N ARG A 56 -1.91 9.05 -5.57
CA ARG A 56 -0.80 9.97 -5.89
C ARG A 56 -0.44 10.83 -4.69
N ARG A 57 -1.43 11.34 -3.97
CA ARG A 57 -1.21 12.15 -2.77
C ARG A 57 -0.48 11.35 -1.69
N GLU A 58 -0.94 10.15 -1.40
CA GLU A 58 -0.36 9.33 -0.34
C GLU A 58 1.10 8.98 -0.62
N ILE A 59 1.43 8.56 -1.84
CA ILE A 59 2.81 8.18 -2.13
C ILE A 59 3.73 9.41 -2.16
N ARG A 60 3.21 10.56 -2.55
CA ARG A 60 3.95 11.81 -2.49
C ARG A 60 4.22 12.22 -1.03
N GLU A 61 3.21 12.14 -0.17
CA GLU A 61 3.34 12.47 1.25
C GLU A 61 4.28 11.52 1.99
N GLU A 62 4.16 10.22 1.74
CA GLU A 62 4.96 9.22 2.45
C GLU A 62 6.40 9.13 1.96
N LEU A 63 6.62 9.15 0.65
CA LEU A 63 7.91 8.84 0.04
C LEU A 63 8.49 9.95 -0.84
N GLY A 64 7.73 11.00 -1.12
CA GLY A 64 8.22 12.12 -1.92
C GLY A 64 8.40 11.82 -3.41
N ILE A 65 7.72 10.81 -3.94
CA ILE A 65 7.86 10.44 -5.35
C ILE A 65 6.60 10.71 -6.15
N GLU A 66 6.77 10.78 -7.47
CA GLU A 66 5.69 10.86 -8.45
C GLU A 66 5.61 9.54 -9.20
N VAL A 67 4.38 9.09 -9.42
CA VAL A 67 4.11 7.84 -10.11
C VAL A 67 3.07 8.03 -11.21
N GLU A 68 3.12 7.12 -12.20
CA GLU A 68 2.07 6.98 -13.19
C GLU A 68 1.27 5.75 -12.82
N LEU A 69 0.00 5.95 -12.45
CA LEU A 69 -0.90 4.86 -12.11
C LEU A 69 -1.40 4.18 -13.37
N THR A 70 -1.46 2.85 -13.33
CA THR A 70 -2.09 2.07 -14.39
C THR A 70 -3.53 1.74 -14.00
N ASP A 71 -4.27 1.06 -14.88
CA ASP A 71 -5.62 0.58 -14.57
C ASP A 71 -5.62 -0.85 -14.00
N VAL A 72 -4.43 -1.42 -13.75
CA VAL A 72 -4.31 -2.72 -13.09
C VAL A 72 -4.44 -2.51 -11.59
N ILE A 73 -5.49 -3.07 -11.02
CA ILE A 73 -5.80 -2.91 -9.59
C ILE A 73 -6.09 -4.26 -8.94
N GLU A 74 -5.93 -4.30 -7.63
CA GLU A 74 -6.40 -5.38 -6.76
C GLU A 74 -7.15 -4.78 -5.60
N ILE A 75 -8.14 -5.49 -5.09
CA ILE A 75 -8.91 -5.08 -3.92
C ILE A 75 -8.58 -6.02 -2.78
N LEU A 76 -8.26 -5.46 -1.63
CA LEU A 76 -7.91 -6.20 -0.43
C LEU A 76 -8.78 -5.74 0.74
N GLU A 77 -9.31 -6.68 1.48
CA GLU A 77 -10.05 -6.39 2.70
C GLU A 77 -9.18 -6.69 3.91
N ARG A 78 -9.22 -5.79 4.92
CA ARG A 78 -8.52 -6.03 6.17
C ARG A 78 -9.48 -5.77 7.33
N VAL A 79 -9.87 -6.85 8.00
CA VAL A 79 -10.68 -6.78 9.21
C VAL A 79 -9.84 -7.33 10.35
N THR A 80 -9.55 -6.49 11.33
CA THR A 80 -8.76 -6.88 12.50
C THR A 80 -9.65 -6.79 13.74
N ARG A 81 -9.68 -7.88 14.51
CA ARG A 81 -10.45 -7.94 15.76
C ARG A 81 -9.51 -7.95 16.95
N ASP A 82 -9.95 -7.37 18.06
CA ASP A 82 -9.22 -7.42 19.30
C ASP A 82 -9.49 -8.78 20.03
N SER A 83 -8.90 -8.94 21.22
CA SER A 83 -9.05 -10.17 22.00
C SER A 83 -10.48 -10.45 22.44
N GLU A 84 -11.36 -9.44 22.45
CA GLU A 84 -12.77 -9.57 22.81
C GLU A 84 -13.67 -9.74 21.57
N GLY A 85 -13.08 -9.85 20.37
CA GLY A 85 -13.81 -10.03 19.13
C GLY A 85 -14.39 -8.74 18.54
N ARG A 86 -14.09 -7.58 19.13
CA ARG A 86 -14.55 -6.29 18.60
C ARG A 86 -13.74 -5.90 17.38
N ILE A 87 -14.38 -5.24 16.41
CA ILE A 87 -13.70 -4.75 15.22
C ILE A 87 -12.76 -3.59 15.63
N GLN A 88 -11.46 -3.87 15.58
CA GLN A 88 -10.44 -2.86 15.92
C GLN A 88 -10.04 -2.02 14.70
N TYR A 89 -9.95 -2.65 13.53
CA TYR A 89 -9.67 -2.00 12.25
C TYR A 89 -10.48 -2.64 11.15
N HIS A 90 -10.97 -1.85 10.21
CA HIS A 90 -11.66 -2.35 9.03
C HIS A 90 -11.34 -1.46 7.84
N TYR A 91 -10.55 -1.99 6.90
CA TYR A 91 -10.14 -1.28 5.69
C TYR A 91 -10.59 -2.04 4.45
N VAL A 92 -11.05 -1.30 3.44
CA VAL A 92 -11.15 -1.77 2.06
C VAL A 92 -10.04 -1.05 1.30
N VAL A 93 -9.07 -1.79 0.79
CA VAL A 93 -7.88 -1.22 0.17
C VAL A 93 -7.91 -1.49 -1.33
N ILE A 94 -7.77 -0.43 -2.12
CA ILE A 94 -7.61 -0.52 -3.57
C ILE A 94 -6.12 -0.31 -3.88
N ASP A 95 -5.44 -1.35 -4.34
CA ASP A 95 -4.03 -1.30 -4.69
C ASP A 95 -3.88 -1.06 -6.18
N TYR A 96 -3.10 -0.04 -6.54
CA TYR A 96 -2.80 0.31 -7.94
C TYR A 96 -1.40 -0.12 -8.31
N LEU A 97 -1.27 -0.77 -9.46
CA LEU A 97 0.04 -0.97 -10.09
C LEU A 97 0.47 0.36 -10.70
N ALA A 98 1.72 0.77 -10.46
CA ALA A 98 2.23 2.06 -10.87
C ALA A 98 3.68 1.98 -11.34
N ARG A 99 4.08 2.99 -12.11
CA ARG A 99 5.47 3.20 -12.54
C ARG A 99 6.04 4.44 -11.85
N HIS A 100 7.31 4.37 -11.48
CA HIS A 100 8.04 5.50 -10.90
C HIS A 100 8.42 6.47 -12.01
N VAL A 101 8.03 7.73 -11.89
CA VAL A 101 8.32 8.74 -12.91
C VAL A 101 9.12 9.94 -12.41
N GLY A 102 9.22 10.13 -11.10
CA GLY A 102 9.99 11.25 -10.56
C GLY A 102 10.23 11.17 -9.06
N GLY A 103 11.25 11.88 -8.61
CA GLY A 103 11.60 11.92 -7.19
C GLY A 103 12.40 10.71 -6.73
N GLU A 104 13.14 10.86 -5.65
CA GLU A 104 13.89 9.78 -5.01
C GLU A 104 13.12 9.33 -3.77
N PRO A 105 12.78 8.03 -3.65
CA PRO A 105 12.06 7.55 -2.46
C PRO A 105 12.79 7.88 -1.18
N THR A 106 12.11 8.56 -0.27
CA THR A 106 12.69 9.07 0.96
C THR A 106 11.84 8.63 2.15
N PRO A 107 12.44 8.13 3.25
CA PRO A 107 11.70 7.79 4.46
C PRO A 107 10.97 8.99 5.05
N SER A 108 9.93 8.69 5.84
CA SER A 108 9.12 9.68 6.54
C SER A 108 8.68 9.08 7.87
N PRO A 109 8.00 9.83 8.76
CA PRO A 109 7.46 9.26 9.99
C PRO A 109 6.51 8.08 9.76
N GLU A 110 5.85 8.02 8.61
CA GLU A 110 4.93 6.94 8.26
C GLU A 110 5.62 5.78 7.55
N ALA A 111 6.82 6.00 7.01
CA ALA A 111 7.61 5.01 6.28
C ALA A 111 9.06 5.05 6.80
N LEU A 112 9.32 4.26 7.85
CA LEU A 112 10.58 4.29 8.60
C LEU A 112 11.79 3.90 7.76
N GLU A 113 11.61 2.97 6.83
CA GLU A 113 12.61 2.54 5.86
C GLU A 113 11.90 2.33 4.53
N VAL A 114 12.65 2.50 3.44
CA VAL A 114 12.15 2.31 2.08
C VAL A 114 13.16 1.46 1.32
N ARG A 115 12.68 0.42 0.62
CA ARG A 115 13.55 -0.46 -0.18
C ARG A 115 12.84 -0.93 -1.43
N TRP A 116 13.63 -1.09 -2.49
CA TRP A 116 13.23 -1.82 -3.67
C TRP A 116 13.53 -3.29 -3.41
N ILE A 117 12.50 -4.14 -3.39
CA ILE A 117 12.61 -5.55 -3.01
C ILE A 117 12.13 -6.42 -4.17
N SER A 118 12.94 -7.39 -4.58
CA SER A 118 12.51 -8.37 -5.58
C SER A 118 11.63 -9.43 -4.92
N PRO A 119 10.71 -10.06 -5.68
CA PRO A 119 9.88 -11.13 -5.13
C PRO A 119 10.68 -12.29 -4.50
N GLU A 120 11.86 -12.60 -5.03
CA GLU A 120 12.73 -13.64 -4.48
C GLU A 120 13.21 -13.33 -3.07
N GLU A 121 13.25 -12.03 -2.71
CA GLU A 121 13.69 -11.59 -1.40
C GLU A 121 12.55 -11.51 -0.38
N PHE A 122 11.29 -11.65 -0.80
CA PHE A 122 10.13 -11.51 0.09
C PHE A 122 10.22 -12.36 1.37
N PRO A 123 10.72 -13.62 1.33
CA PRO A 123 10.83 -14.41 2.56
C PRO A 123 11.74 -13.81 3.63
N GLN A 124 12.61 -12.86 3.26
CA GLN A 124 13.53 -12.20 4.20
C GLN A 124 12.87 -11.06 4.97
N TYR A 125 11.64 -10.70 4.62
CA TYR A 125 10.93 -9.54 5.19
C TYR A 125 9.64 -9.98 5.84
N GLU A 126 9.37 -9.44 7.02
CA GLU A 126 8.08 -9.60 7.67
C GLU A 126 7.11 -8.59 7.04
N MET A 127 6.12 -9.09 6.33
CA MET A 127 5.14 -8.27 5.61
C MET A 127 3.76 -8.34 6.24
N THR A 128 2.97 -7.30 6.04
CA THR A 128 1.56 -7.33 6.43
C THR A 128 0.85 -8.47 5.70
N ARG A 129 -0.18 -9.02 6.36
CA ARG A 129 -0.89 -10.20 5.88
C ARG A 129 -1.47 -9.98 4.48
N GLY A 130 -1.20 -10.92 3.58
CA GLY A 130 -1.72 -10.90 2.21
C GLY A 130 -0.96 -10.00 1.24
N THR A 131 -0.02 -9.20 1.71
CA THR A 131 0.71 -8.24 0.88
C THR A 131 1.54 -8.92 -0.20
N ALA A 132 2.32 -9.95 0.13
CA ALA A 132 3.12 -10.66 -0.86
C ALA A 132 2.25 -11.24 -1.98
N ASP A 133 1.13 -11.87 -1.63
CA ASP A 133 0.23 -12.48 -2.60
C ASP A 133 -0.40 -11.43 -3.53
N VAL A 134 -0.83 -10.30 -2.98
CA VAL A 134 -1.40 -9.19 -3.77
C VAL A 134 -0.37 -8.66 -4.76
N ILE A 135 0.86 -8.44 -4.30
CA ILE A 135 1.94 -7.93 -5.17
C ILE A 135 2.18 -8.90 -6.33
N LEU A 136 2.28 -10.20 -6.05
CA LEU A 136 2.53 -11.19 -7.08
C LEU A 136 1.40 -11.24 -8.10
N ARG A 137 0.15 -11.18 -7.65
CA ARG A 137 -1.00 -11.17 -8.55
C ARG A 137 -1.03 -9.92 -9.43
N ILE A 138 -0.77 -8.75 -8.86
CA ILE A 138 -0.81 -7.49 -9.60
C ILE A 138 0.34 -7.37 -10.59
N MET A 139 1.52 -7.90 -10.24
CA MET A 139 2.65 -7.94 -11.17
C MET A 139 2.35 -8.86 -12.35
N ASP A 140 1.77 -10.03 -12.09
CA ASP A 140 1.36 -10.96 -13.15
C ASP A 140 0.33 -10.31 -14.08
N ALA A 141 -0.70 -9.70 -13.52
CA ALA A 141 -1.71 -8.98 -14.30
C ALA A 141 -1.09 -7.85 -15.11
N GLY A 142 -0.14 -7.12 -14.54
CA GLY A 142 0.55 -6.04 -15.23
C GLY A 142 1.38 -6.51 -16.41
N ARG A 143 2.07 -7.63 -16.27
CA ARG A 143 2.82 -8.24 -17.38
C ARG A 143 1.87 -8.70 -18.49
N LYS A 144 0.77 -9.34 -18.13
CA LYS A 144 -0.25 -9.79 -19.12
C LYS A 144 -0.90 -8.62 -19.86
N ALA A 145 -1.08 -7.49 -19.16
CA ALA A 145 -1.63 -6.27 -19.73
C ALA A 145 -0.60 -5.45 -20.52
N GLY A 146 0.68 -5.81 -20.44
CA GLY A 146 1.75 -5.11 -21.15
C GLY A 146 2.12 -3.76 -20.54
N VAL A 147 1.84 -3.51 -19.26
CA VAL A 147 2.16 -2.25 -18.60
C VAL A 147 3.42 -2.30 -17.74
N ILE A 148 3.94 -3.49 -17.50
CA ILE A 148 5.25 -3.70 -16.90
C ILE A 148 6.01 -4.82 -17.61
#